data_eefdee77f14f76aedc703bb126681a3e
#
_entry.id   eefdee77f14f76aedc703bb126681a3e
#
_cell.length_a   1.000
_cell.length_b   1.000
_cell.length_c   1.000
_cell.angle_alpha   90.00
_cell.angle_beta   90.00
_cell.angle_gamma   90.00
#
_symmetry.space_group_name_H-M   'P 1'
#
loop_
_entity.id
_entity.type
_entity.pdbx_description
1 polymer ?
#
loop_
_entity_poly.entity_id
_entity_poly.type
_entity_poly.pdbx_seq_one_letter_code
_entity_poly.pdbx_strand_id
1 'polypeptide(L)'
;MKLNELQIGSTATILSVGGEGALRQHFLDMGLIQGTEVTVVQYAPMGDPIELRLHGYELTIRLKDAKNIEISKEHKPKNIRKKVEKQEKLHPGYGEGGKFHNRKEETPLPEGETLTFALVGNQNCGKTTLFNQLTGSKQHVGNFPGVTVDRKDGVIKGHNNTLITDLPGIYSMSPYSSEEIVTREFVIREKPKGIINIVDATNIERNLYLTMQLLELGVPMVVALNMMDELRENGGSVLVNEMEEALGVPVIPISAAKAEGIEELIQHAIHVAKYQEKPLETDFCRKEEGVHRGIHAVMHLIEDHAEKAEIPVRFAASKIMEGDEKILEQLNLTENEKNLLEDISRQTEEETGLDRAAAIAQMRFAYIEDVCSESVIKPKESREHLRSRKIDRFLTGKYTGIPAFVGIMAVVFWLTFNVIGAFLQGLLESGITALTDVVDHAMTAAHVNSVVHSLVIDGIFSGVGGVLSFLPIIVTLFFFLSLLEDSGYMARVAFIMDKLLRKLGLSGRSIVPMLVGFGCTVPGVMASRTLPSERDRKMTILLTPFMSCTAKLPIYAFFTAAFFPKRGALVMIGLYVFGIVMGILMALIFKKTAFKGEAVPFVME
;
A
#
# COMPACT_ATOMS: atom_id res chain seq x y z
N MET A 1 -13.68 -15.61 -24.50
CA MET A 1 -12.39 -14.96 -24.75
C MET A 1 -11.69 -14.75 -23.42
N LYS A 2 -10.37 -14.87 -23.36
CA LYS A 2 -9.64 -14.61 -22.11
C LYS A 2 -9.14 -13.16 -22.06
N LEU A 3 -9.01 -12.59 -20.85
CA LEU A 3 -8.62 -11.20 -20.66
C LEU A 3 -7.24 -10.86 -21.26
N ASN A 4 -6.31 -11.79 -21.24
CA ASN A 4 -4.97 -11.62 -21.85
C ASN A 4 -4.99 -11.50 -23.39
N GLU A 5 -6.12 -11.74 -24.03
CA GLU A 5 -6.30 -11.63 -25.50
C GLU A 5 -6.93 -10.28 -25.90
N LEU A 6 -7.34 -9.48 -24.92
CA LEU A 6 -7.96 -8.17 -25.16
C LEU A 6 -6.92 -7.16 -25.65
N GLN A 7 -7.25 -6.41 -26.70
CA GLN A 7 -6.36 -5.41 -27.30
C GLN A 7 -6.30 -4.13 -26.45
N ILE A 8 -5.17 -3.42 -26.50
CA ILE A 8 -5.01 -2.11 -25.85
C ILE A 8 -6.11 -1.15 -26.31
N GLY A 9 -6.72 -0.46 -25.34
CA GLY A 9 -7.81 0.48 -25.56
C GLY A 9 -9.19 -0.16 -25.79
N SER A 10 -9.28 -1.51 -25.84
CA SER A 10 -10.55 -2.21 -25.95
C SER A 10 -11.15 -2.46 -24.57
N THR A 11 -12.47 -2.34 -24.47
CA THR A 11 -13.27 -2.64 -23.29
C THR A 11 -14.00 -3.96 -23.47
N ALA A 12 -14.14 -4.72 -22.41
CA ALA A 12 -14.89 -5.95 -22.36
C ALA A 12 -15.55 -6.13 -20.99
N THR A 13 -16.56 -6.99 -20.90
CA THR A 13 -17.24 -7.32 -19.66
C THR A 13 -16.71 -8.64 -19.12
N ILE A 14 -16.39 -8.72 -17.83
CA ILE A 14 -15.95 -9.94 -17.14
C ILE A 14 -17.14 -10.91 -17.06
N LEU A 15 -16.93 -12.16 -17.48
CA LEU A 15 -17.90 -13.24 -17.35
C LEU A 15 -17.62 -14.11 -16.12
N SER A 16 -16.35 -14.42 -15.87
CA SER A 16 -15.94 -15.19 -14.71
C SER A 16 -14.48 -14.94 -14.35
N VAL A 17 -14.15 -15.09 -13.06
CA VAL A 17 -12.78 -15.02 -12.53
C VAL A 17 -12.42 -16.37 -11.97
N GLY A 18 -11.60 -17.11 -12.70
CA GLY A 18 -11.10 -18.42 -12.31
C GLY A 18 -9.86 -18.33 -11.43
N GLY A 19 -9.37 -19.49 -11.00
CA GLY A 19 -8.27 -19.63 -10.04
C GLY A 19 -8.79 -20.04 -8.67
N GLU A 20 -7.88 -20.22 -7.71
CA GLU A 20 -8.20 -20.68 -6.36
C GLU A 20 -7.36 -19.91 -5.32
N GLY A 21 -7.79 -19.95 -4.06
CA GLY A 21 -7.05 -19.44 -2.92
C GLY A 21 -7.01 -17.92 -2.80
N ALA A 22 -6.10 -17.43 -1.94
CA ALA A 22 -6.03 -16.01 -1.53
C ALA A 22 -5.81 -15.02 -2.69
N LEU A 23 -5.13 -15.41 -3.76
CA LEU A 23 -4.93 -14.54 -4.92
C LEU A 23 -6.24 -14.28 -5.68
N ARG A 24 -7.06 -15.30 -5.88
CA ARG A 24 -8.37 -15.14 -6.50
C ARG A 24 -9.28 -14.24 -5.66
N GLN A 25 -9.30 -14.48 -4.34
CA GLN A 25 -10.04 -13.62 -3.41
C GLN A 25 -9.58 -12.18 -3.51
N HIS A 26 -8.28 -11.94 -3.56
CA HIS A 26 -7.73 -10.60 -3.73
C HIS A 26 -8.20 -9.93 -5.05
N PHE A 27 -8.33 -10.66 -6.15
CA PHE A 27 -8.89 -10.11 -7.40
C PHE A 27 -10.36 -9.76 -7.27
N LEU A 28 -11.15 -10.58 -6.57
CA LEU A 28 -12.54 -10.27 -6.29
C LEU A 28 -12.67 -9.04 -5.40
N ASP A 29 -11.86 -8.93 -4.35
CA ASP A 29 -11.79 -7.78 -3.45
C ASP A 29 -11.39 -6.48 -4.18
N MET A 30 -10.61 -6.61 -5.28
CA MET A 30 -10.26 -5.50 -6.18
C MET A 30 -11.30 -5.23 -7.26
N GLY A 31 -12.50 -5.81 -7.18
CA GLY A 31 -13.59 -5.53 -8.11
C GLY A 31 -13.48 -6.21 -9.48
N LEU A 32 -12.60 -7.18 -9.65
CA LEU A 32 -12.64 -8.07 -10.81
C LEU A 32 -13.76 -9.09 -10.59
N ILE A 33 -15.01 -8.68 -10.83
CA ILE A 33 -16.22 -9.49 -10.61
C ILE A 33 -17.01 -9.63 -11.90
N GLN A 34 -17.94 -10.58 -11.94
CA GLN A 34 -18.81 -10.77 -13.09
C GLN A 34 -19.64 -9.49 -13.37
N GLY A 35 -19.72 -9.11 -14.63
CA GLY A 35 -20.45 -7.92 -15.07
C GLY A 35 -19.62 -6.64 -15.04
N THR A 36 -18.42 -6.62 -14.43
CA THR A 36 -17.54 -5.45 -14.44
C THR A 36 -16.98 -5.20 -15.83
N GLU A 37 -17.03 -3.93 -16.26
CA GLU A 37 -16.35 -3.49 -17.47
C GLU A 37 -14.87 -3.26 -17.19
N VAL A 38 -14.01 -3.90 -17.99
CA VAL A 38 -12.56 -3.79 -17.92
C VAL A 38 -11.99 -3.29 -19.24
N THR A 39 -11.11 -2.29 -19.18
CA THR A 39 -10.39 -1.75 -20.33
C THR A 39 -8.90 -2.02 -20.18
N VAL A 40 -8.24 -2.57 -21.20
CA VAL A 40 -6.79 -2.70 -21.22
C VAL A 40 -6.16 -1.34 -21.55
N VAL A 41 -5.43 -0.76 -20.60
CA VAL A 41 -4.76 0.53 -20.76
C VAL A 41 -3.45 0.35 -21.53
N GLN A 42 -2.58 -0.54 -21.04
CA GLN A 42 -1.29 -0.84 -21.66
C GLN A 42 -0.68 -2.16 -21.17
N TYR A 43 0.35 -2.59 -21.86
CA TYR A 43 1.23 -3.69 -21.42
C TYR A 43 2.57 -3.11 -21.00
N ALA A 44 3.21 -3.68 -19.99
CA ALA A 44 4.59 -3.36 -19.65
C ALA A 44 5.51 -3.53 -20.89
N PRO A 45 6.66 -2.84 -20.96
CA PRO A 45 7.57 -2.87 -22.13
C PRO A 45 7.94 -4.28 -22.61
N MET A 46 8.04 -5.22 -21.66
CA MET A 46 8.30 -6.64 -21.98
C MET A 46 7.03 -7.46 -22.27
N GLY A 47 5.86 -6.83 -22.35
CA GLY A 47 4.56 -7.44 -22.64
C GLY A 47 3.86 -8.07 -21.43
N ASP A 48 4.41 -7.99 -20.22
CA ASP A 48 3.86 -8.52 -18.98
C ASP A 48 4.48 -7.75 -17.80
N PRO A 49 3.71 -7.23 -16.83
CA PRO A 49 2.26 -7.34 -16.63
C PRO A 49 1.39 -6.48 -17.57
N ILE A 50 0.06 -6.61 -17.42
CA ILE A 50 -0.94 -5.75 -18.09
C ILE A 50 -1.55 -4.78 -17.07
N GLU A 51 -1.87 -3.60 -17.56
CA GLU A 51 -2.57 -2.56 -16.81
C GLU A 51 -4.01 -2.46 -17.31
N LEU A 52 -4.95 -2.54 -16.38
CA LEU A 52 -6.38 -2.57 -16.61
C LEU A 52 -7.03 -1.37 -15.93
N ARG A 53 -8.10 -0.85 -16.52
CA ARG A 53 -8.98 0.11 -15.87
C ARG A 53 -10.33 -0.51 -15.58
N LEU A 54 -10.79 -0.40 -14.33
CA LEU A 54 -12.09 -0.82 -13.84
C LEU A 54 -12.54 0.10 -12.69
N HIS A 55 -13.83 0.27 -12.48
CA HIS A 55 -14.40 1.12 -11.41
C HIS A 55 -13.76 2.51 -11.24
N GLY A 56 -13.16 3.08 -12.30
CA GLY A 56 -12.51 4.41 -12.26
C GLY A 56 -11.05 4.42 -11.82
N TYR A 57 -10.45 3.30 -11.44
CA TYR A 57 -9.04 3.18 -11.09
C TYR A 57 -8.27 2.22 -12.02
N GLU A 58 -6.95 2.23 -11.93
CA GLU A 58 -6.06 1.39 -12.72
C GLU A 58 -5.49 0.26 -11.86
N LEU A 59 -5.50 -0.96 -12.39
CA LEU A 59 -5.05 -2.17 -11.71
C LEU A 59 -4.07 -2.92 -12.61
N THR A 60 -2.94 -3.32 -12.06
CA THR A 60 -1.92 -4.09 -12.79
C THR A 60 -1.97 -5.55 -12.38
N ILE A 61 -2.11 -6.46 -13.36
CA ILE A 61 -2.09 -7.91 -13.14
C ILE A 61 -1.16 -8.62 -14.12
N ARG A 62 -0.66 -9.80 -13.76
CA ARG A 62 0.19 -10.61 -14.63
C ARG A 62 -0.63 -11.29 -15.73
N LEU A 63 -0.03 -11.48 -16.91
CA LEU A 63 -0.68 -12.21 -18.02
C LEU A 63 -1.06 -13.64 -17.64
N LYS A 64 -0.30 -14.29 -16.76
CA LYS A 64 -0.62 -15.64 -16.25
C LYS A 64 -1.98 -15.62 -15.55
N ASP A 65 -2.23 -14.61 -14.74
CA ASP A 65 -3.45 -14.48 -13.95
C ASP A 65 -4.62 -14.01 -14.82
N ALA A 66 -4.36 -13.09 -15.75
CA ALA A 66 -5.34 -12.63 -16.75
C ALA A 66 -5.88 -13.78 -17.66
N LYS A 67 -5.14 -14.89 -17.83
CA LYS A 67 -5.63 -16.09 -18.55
C LYS A 67 -6.78 -16.79 -17.83
N ASN A 68 -6.90 -16.62 -16.53
CA ASN A 68 -7.95 -17.23 -15.73
C ASN A 68 -9.25 -16.41 -15.73
N ILE A 69 -9.23 -15.19 -16.32
CA ILE A 69 -10.39 -14.30 -16.37
C ILE A 69 -11.05 -14.41 -17.74
N GLU A 70 -12.32 -14.80 -17.76
CA GLU A 70 -13.13 -14.87 -18.98
C GLU A 70 -13.87 -13.56 -19.21
N ILE A 71 -13.89 -13.12 -20.46
CA ILE A 71 -14.50 -11.85 -20.86
C ILE A 71 -15.39 -12.02 -22.10
N SER A 72 -16.39 -11.12 -22.21
CA SER A 72 -17.22 -10.94 -23.42
C SER A 72 -17.01 -9.55 -23.99
N LYS A 73 -16.98 -9.45 -25.33
CA LYS A 73 -17.01 -8.15 -26.02
C LYS A 73 -18.42 -7.60 -26.17
N GLU A 74 -19.44 -8.35 -25.82
CA GLU A 74 -20.81 -7.87 -25.85
C GLU A 74 -21.01 -6.89 -24.69
N HIS A 75 -21.22 -5.63 -24.98
CA HIS A 75 -21.65 -4.60 -24.05
C HIS A 75 -23.10 -4.90 -23.66
N LYS A 76 -23.36 -5.36 -22.44
CA LYS A 76 -24.69 -5.19 -21.86
C LYS A 76 -24.85 -3.71 -21.51
N PRO A 77 -25.84 -2.99 -22.12
CA PRO A 77 -26.04 -1.60 -21.78
C PRO A 77 -26.33 -1.51 -20.26
N LYS A 78 -25.45 -0.84 -19.50
CA LYS A 78 -25.78 -0.43 -18.14
C LYS A 78 -27.07 0.39 -18.25
N ASN A 79 -28.08 0.04 -17.46
CA ASN A 79 -29.24 0.90 -17.27
C ASN A 79 -28.74 2.20 -16.63
N ILE A 80 -28.45 3.19 -17.45
CA ILE A 80 -28.09 4.54 -16.99
C ILE A 80 -29.34 5.11 -16.34
N ARG A 81 -29.44 4.96 -15.01
CA ARG A 81 -30.42 5.69 -14.24
C ARG A 81 -30.23 7.17 -14.56
N LYS A 82 -31.32 7.88 -14.91
CA LYS A 82 -31.32 9.30 -15.24
C LYS A 82 -30.54 10.05 -14.17
N LYS A 83 -29.47 10.76 -14.56
CA LYS A 83 -28.78 11.71 -13.68
C LYS A 83 -29.82 12.72 -13.19
N VAL A 84 -30.18 12.60 -11.92
CA VAL A 84 -30.87 13.68 -11.23
C VAL A 84 -29.80 14.74 -10.96
N GLU A 85 -30.01 15.97 -11.36
CA GLU A 85 -29.18 17.10 -10.94
C GLU A 85 -29.33 17.23 -9.42
N LYS A 86 -28.36 16.74 -8.69
CA LYS A 86 -28.31 16.80 -7.24
C LYS A 86 -27.59 18.06 -6.80
N GLN A 87 -28.18 18.82 -5.91
CA GLN A 87 -27.51 19.93 -5.24
C GLN A 87 -26.75 19.38 -4.04
N GLU A 88 -25.53 19.84 -3.84
CA GLU A 88 -24.75 19.52 -2.66
C GLU A 88 -25.48 20.02 -1.40
N LYS A 89 -25.69 19.13 -0.43
CA LYS A 89 -26.22 19.49 0.88
C LYS A 89 -25.06 19.64 1.86
N LEU A 90 -25.16 20.60 2.75
CA LEU A 90 -24.17 20.79 3.80
C LEU A 90 -24.31 19.65 4.83
N HIS A 91 -23.19 19.19 5.37
CA HIS A 91 -23.15 18.26 6.49
C HIS A 91 -23.83 18.89 7.71
N PRO A 92 -24.68 18.16 8.45
CA PRO A 92 -25.45 18.72 9.57
C PRO A 92 -24.60 19.22 10.73
N GLY A 93 -23.35 18.81 10.84
CA GLY A 93 -22.45 19.16 11.95
C GLY A 93 -22.64 18.29 13.19
N TYR A 94 -21.70 18.39 14.11
CA TYR A 94 -21.74 17.67 15.37
C TYR A 94 -22.80 18.26 16.31
N GLY A 95 -23.63 17.39 16.89
CA GLY A 95 -24.59 17.79 17.94
C GLY A 95 -25.92 18.33 17.45
N GLU A 96 -26.17 18.42 16.16
CA GLU A 96 -27.46 18.84 15.59
C GLU A 96 -28.53 17.74 15.62
N GLY A 97 -28.42 16.76 16.50
CA GLY A 97 -29.40 15.71 16.67
C GLY A 97 -29.54 14.80 15.46
N GLY A 98 -28.41 14.59 14.77
CA GLY A 98 -28.34 13.89 13.50
C GLY A 98 -28.93 12.50 13.53
N LYS A 99 -29.54 12.13 12.44
CA LYS A 99 -30.11 10.83 12.08
C LYS A 99 -29.07 9.67 12.18
N PHE A 100 -27.80 10.02 12.17
CA PHE A 100 -26.65 9.12 12.10
C PHE A 100 -26.10 8.71 13.46
N HIS A 101 -26.52 9.37 14.55
CA HIS A 101 -26.18 8.97 15.91
C HIS A 101 -27.29 8.08 16.50
N ASN A 102 -26.95 6.84 16.80
CA ASN A 102 -27.91 5.86 17.35
C ASN A 102 -28.08 6.03 18.85
N ARG A 103 -28.89 7.03 19.25
CA ARG A 103 -29.17 7.34 20.66
C ARG A 103 -30.00 6.29 21.40
N LYS A 104 -30.64 5.35 20.70
CA LYS A 104 -31.52 4.34 21.35
C LYS A 104 -30.74 3.18 21.97
N GLU A 105 -29.52 2.95 21.51
CA GLU A 105 -28.66 1.84 21.93
C GLU A 105 -27.37 2.33 22.61
N GLU A 106 -27.34 3.56 23.11
CA GLU A 106 -26.18 4.12 23.79
C GLU A 106 -25.86 3.30 25.06
N THR A 107 -24.63 2.80 25.10
CA THR A 107 -24.01 2.17 26.27
C THR A 107 -22.77 2.92 26.68
N PRO A 108 -22.92 4.08 27.36
CA PRO A 108 -21.78 4.96 27.64
C PRO A 108 -20.74 4.27 28.50
N LEU A 109 -19.48 4.44 28.12
CA LEU A 109 -18.34 3.96 28.89
C LEU A 109 -18.20 4.74 30.20
N PRO A 110 -17.61 4.13 31.25
CA PRO A 110 -17.33 4.80 32.52
C PRO A 110 -16.50 6.08 32.32
N GLU A 111 -16.76 7.10 33.16
CA GLU A 111 -15.99 8.34 33.13
C GLU A 111 -14.52 8.07 33.47
N GLY A 112 -13.61 8.57 32.61
CA GLY A 112 -12.17 8.39 32.77
C GLY A 112 -11.57 7.15 32.08
N GLU A 113 -12.38 6.32 31.44
CA GLU A 113 -11.87 5.22 30.62
C GLU A 113 -11.12 5.75 29.39
N THR A 114 -9.96 5.15 29.08
CA THR A 114 -9.19 5.52 27.90
C THR A 114 -9.88 5.04 26.63
N LEU A 115 -10.18 5.98 25.73
CA LEU A 115 -10.75 5.68 24.43
C LEU A 115 -9.65 5.25 23.46
N THR A 116 -9.71 4.01 22.99
CA THR A 116 -8.76 3.44 22.04
C THR A 116 -9.33 3.47 20.64
N PHE A 117 -8.56 4.01 19.68
CA PHE A 117 -8.96 4.14 18.29
C PHE A 117 -8.04 3.35 17.37
N ALA A 118 -8.62 2.67 16.39
CA ALA A 118 -7.90 2.13 15.25
C ALA A 118 -8.06 3.07 14.04
N LEU A 119 -6.96 3.52 13.47
CA LEU A 119 -6.95 4.28 12.23
C LEU A 119 -6.79 3.32 11.06
N VAL A 120 -7.82 3.12 10.27
CA VAL A 120 -7.90 2.14 9.20
C VAL A 120 -8.18 2.82 7.86
N GLY A 121 -7.63 2.32 6.77
CA GLY A 121 -7.92 2.83 5.43
C GLY A 121 -7.01 2.21 4.39
N ASN A 122 -7.31 2.46 3.13
CA ASN A 122 -6.54 1.96 2.01
C ASN A 122 -5.12 2.54 1.98
N GLN A 123 -4.26 1.94 1.17
CA GLN A 123 -2.96 2.55 0.89
C GLN A 123 -3.19 3.89 0.17
N ASN A 124 -2.36 4.88 0.46
CA ASN A 124 -2.39 6.23 -0.14
C ASN A 124 -3.65 7.08 0.13
N CYS A 125 -4.58 6.66 0.98
CA CYS A 125 -5.76 7.47 1.37
C CYS A 125 -5.46 8.68 2.28
N GLY A 126 -4.19 8.92 2.63
CA GLY A 126 -3.77 10.02 3.50
C GLY A 126 -3.73 9.67 4.99
N LYS A 127 -3.71 8.38 5.36
CA LYS A 127 -3.74 7.87 6.73
C LYS A 127 -2.63 8.44 7.62
N THR A 128 -1.37 8.34 7.18
CA THR A 128 -0.22 8.87 7.95
C THR A 128 -0.28 10.39 8.10
N THR A 129 -0.78 11.11 7.09
CA THR A 129 -0.99 12.56 7.18
C THR A 129 -2.02 12.89 8.25
N LEU A 130 -3.16 12.19 8.24
CA LEU A 130 -4.20 12.37 9.27
C LEU A 130 -3.68 12.00 10.67
N PHE A 131 -2.97 10.88 10.81
CA PHE A 131 -2.37 10.47 12.09
C PHE A 131 -1.45 11.56 12.66
N ASN A 132 -0.60 12.17 11.82
CA ASN A 132 0.28 13.28 12.22
C ASN A 132 -0.50 14.53 12.63
N GLN A 133 -1.61 14.83 11.95
CA GLN A 133 -2.49 15.94 12.33
C GLN A 133 -3.15 15.70 13.69
N LEU A 134 -3.65 14.48 13.92
CA LEU A 134 -4.32 14.09 15.16
C LEU A 134 -3.36 14.07 16.37
N THR A 135 -2.15 13.52 16.22
CA THR A 135 -1.23 13.24 17.34
C THR A 135 -0.11 14.25 17.50
N GLY A 136 0.30 14.92 16.42
CA GLY A 136 1.47 15.81 16.43
C GLY A 136 2.78 15.07 16.67
N SER A 137 3.66 15.64 17.53
CA SER A 137 4.99 15.09 17.82
C SER A 137 5.01 13.98 18.89
N LYS A 138 3.90 13.70 19.54
CA LYS A 138 3.80 12.71 20.62
C LYS A 138 3.39 11.35 20.06
N GLN A 139 4.32 10.69 19.38
CA GLN A 139 4.13 9.39 18.78
C GLN A 139 5.09 8.38 19.40
N HIS A 140 4.62 7.15 19.57
CA HIS A 140 5.44 6.00 19.94
C HIS A 140 5.53 5.05 18.74
N VAL A 141 6.74 4.70 18.34
CA VAL A 141 6.99 3.83 17.18
C VAL A 141 7.56 2.51 17.66
N GLY A 142 6.96 1.42 17.24
CA GLY A 142 7.38 0.05 17.52
C GLY A 142 7.00 -0.88 16.37
N ASN A 143 7.00 -2.18 16.60
CA ASN A 143 6.49 -3.15 15.64
C ASN A 143 5.30 -3.90 16.25
N PHE A 144 4.40 -4.38 15.41
CA PHE A 144 3.37 -5.30 15.86
C PHE A 144 3.98 -6.62 16.33
N PRO A 145 3.45 -7.26 17.39
CA PRO A 145 4.01 -8.50 17.93
C PRO A 145 4.12 -9.60 16.87
N GLY A 146 5.30 -10.22 16.77
CA GLY A 146 5.54 -11.37 15.88
C GLY A 146 5.70 -11.08 14.40
N VAL A 147 5.63 -9.81 13.98
CA VAL A 147 5.78 -9.39 12.57
C VAL A 147 6.67 -8.16 12.44
N THR A 148 7.17 -7.92 11.23
CA THR A 148 8.03 -6.77 10.92
C THR A 148 7.24 -5.58 10.37
N VAL A 149 6.00 -5.43 10.81
CA VAL A 149 5.11 -4.34 10.43
C VAL A 149 5.18 -3.26 11.51
N ASP A 150 5.40 -2.02 11.10
CA ASP A 150 5.53 -0.87 12.01
C ASP A 150 4.19 -0.58 12.70
N ARG A 151 4.25 -0.36 14.02
CA ARG A 151 3.13 0.12 14.85
C ARG A 151 3.42 1.54 15.30
N LYS A 152 2.47 2.43 15.12
CA LYS A 152 2.54 3.81 15.60
C LYS A 152 1.34 4.09 16.49
N ASP A 153 1.61 4.42 17.73
CA ASP A 153 0.60 4.82 18.69
C ASP A 153 0.77 6.31 19.03
N GLY A 154 -0.33 6.99 19.30
CA GLY A 154 -0.30 8.39 19.69
C GLY A 154 -1.53 8.79 20.50
N VAL A 155 -1.44 9.94 21.16
CA VAL A 155 -2.55 10.56 21.89
C VAL A 155 -3.11 11.68 21.03
N ILE A 156 -4.44 11.77 20.91
CA ILE A 156 -5.10 12.83 20.15
C ILE A 156 -4.87 14.18 20.88
N LYS A 157 -4.45 15.20 20.14
CA LYS A 157 -4.21 16.55 20.66
C LYS A 157 -5.44 17.08 21.41
N GLY A 158 -5.23 17.61 22.59
CA GLY A 158 -6.32 18.15 23.42
C GLY A 158 -7.12 17.11 24.21
N HIS A 159 -6.93 15.80 23.95
CA HIS A 159 -7.70 14.71 24.57
C HIS A 159 -6.77 13.66 25.19
N ASN A 160 -6.30 13.90 26.41
CA ASN A 160 -5.30 13.03 27.08
C ASN A 160 -5.76 11.59 27.34
N ASN A 161 -7.07 11.33 27.42
CA ASN A 161 -7.63 10.00 27.63
C ASN A 161 -7.95 9.27 26.33
N THR A 162 -7.20 9.52 25.27
CA THR A 162 -7.34 8.87 23.97
C THR A 162 -6.05 8.23 23.56
N LEU A 163 -6.14 7.08 22.92
CA LEU A 163 -5.01 6.40 22.28
C LEU A 163 -5.43 6.03 20.86
N ILE A 164 -4.68 6.47 19.87
CA ILE A 164 -4.91 6.12 18.47
C ILE A 164 -3.74 5.30 17.94
N THR A 165 -4.03 4.18 17.27
CA THR A 165 -3.05 3.33 16.62
C THR A 165 -3.19 3.45 15.11
N ASP A 166 -2.10 3.82 14.41
CA ASP A 166 -2.03 3.82 12.94
C ASP A 166 -1.80 2.39 12.46
N LEU A 167 -2.80 1.83 11.77
CA LEU A 167 -2.72 0.49 11.21
C LEU A 167 -2.19 0.53 9.78
N PRO A 168 -1.58 -0.54 9.28
CA PRO A 168 -1.15 -0.63 7.89
C PRO A 168 -2.27 -0.33 6.90
N GLY A 169 -1.93 0.23 5.73
CA GLY A 169 -2.89 0.42 4.65
C GLY A 169 -3.28 -0.91 4.01
N ILE A 170 -4.58 -1.21 3.99
CA ILE A 170 -5.12 -2.45 3.46
C ILE A 170 -6.29 -2.19 2.53
N TYR A 171 -6.59 -3.12 1.65
CA TYR A 171 -7.73 -3.03 0.72
C TYR A 171 -8.92 -3.88 1.15
N SER A 172 -8.65 -4.93 1.89
CA SER A 172 -9.68 -5.81 2.43
C SER A 172 -9.22 -6.44 3.74
N MET A 173 -10.15 -7.06 4.47
CA MET A 173 -9.87 -7.84 5.68
C MET A 173 -9.55 -9.30 5.36
N SER A 174 -9.25 -9.63 4.10
CA SER A 174 -8.86 -10.98 3.67
C SER A 174 -7.38 -11.23 3.96
N PRO A 175 -6.97 -12.45 4.37
CA PRO A 175 -5.61 -12.72 4.83
C PRO A 175 -4.63 -12.94 3.67
N TYR A 176 -4.47 -11.96 2.80
CA TYR A 176 -3.59 -12.04 1.63
C TYR A 176 -2.17 -11.54 1.91
N SER A 177 -2.03 -10.43 2.63
CA SER A 177 -0.74 -9.84 3.01
C SER A 177 -0.55 -9.85 4.54
N SER A 178 0.71 -9.62 5.00
CA SER A 178 1.00 -9.46 6.43
C SER A 178 0.29 -8.28 7.06
N GLU A 179 0.13 -7.21 6.31
CA GLU A 179 -0.54 -5.98 6.69
C GLU A 179 -2.04 -6.21 6.96
N GLU A 180 -2.71 -6.96 6.07
CA GLU A 180 -4.13 -7.32 6.21
C GLU A 180 -4.36 -8.24 7.41
N ILE A 181 -3.46 -9.21 7.63
CA ILE A 181 -3.52 -10.11 8.79
C ILE A 181 -3.38 -9.31 10.09
N VAL A 182 -2.39 -8.40 10.17
CA VAL A 182 -2.13 -7.57 11.35
C VAL A 182 -3.31 -6.66 11.66
N THR A 183 -3.83 -5.96 10.67
CA THR A 183 -4.98 -5.06 10.83
C THR A 183 -6.22 -5.83 11.32
N ARG A 184 -6.50 -6.99 10.69
CA ARG A 184 -7.62 -7.84 11.07
C ARG A 184 -7.50 -8.34 12.51
N GLU A 185 -6.34 -8.88 12.89
CA GLU A 185 -6.11 -9.38 14.24
C GLU A 185 -6.18 -8.26 15.27
N PHE A 186 -5.66 -7.07 14.97
CA PHE A 186 -5.76 -5.93 15.86
C PHE A 186 -7.22 -5.55 16.14
N VAL A 187 -8.04 -5.38 15.10
CA VAL A 187 -9.43 -4.96 15.28
C VAL A 187 -10.26 -6.01 16.00
N ILE A 188 -10.05 -7.31 15.72
CA ILE A 188 -10.83 -8.40 16.33
C ILE A 188 -10.39 -8.67 17.78
N ARG A 189 -9.07 -8.68 18.07
CA ARG A 189 -8.54 -9.09 19.39
C ARG A 189 -8.35 -7.94 20.37
N GLU A 190 -7.78 -6.81 19.90
CA GLU A 190 -7.54 -5.63 20.76
C GLU A 190 -8.85 -4.85 21.01
N LYS A 191 -9.89 -5.07 20.21
CA LYS A 191 -11.24 -4.50 20.34
C LYS A 191 -11.19 -2.99 20.63
N PRO A 192 -10.68 -2.17 19.68
CA PRO A 192 -10.64 -0.72 19.87
C PRO A 192 -12.05 -0.20 20.18
N LYS A 193 -12.14 0.83 20.99
CA LYS A 193 -13.43 1.47 21.37
C LYS A 193 -14.05 2.22 20.21
N GLY A 194 -13.26 2.56 19.20
CA GLY A 194 -13.75 3.17 17.96
C GLY A 194 -12.80 2.96 16.79
N ILE A 195 -13.32 3.00 15.58
CA ILE A 195 -12.57 2.97 14.33
C ILE A 195 -12.72 4.32 13.64
N ILE A 196 -11.59 4.89 13.22
CA ILE A 196 -11.57 6.01 12.27
C ILE A 196 -11.18 5.42 10.91
N ASN A 197 -12.17 5.26 10.03
CA ASN A 197 -11.94 4.73 8.69
C ASN A 197 -11.72 5.86 7.70
N ILE A 198 -10.53 5.92 7.09
CA ILE A 198 -10.19 6.94 6.10
C ILE A 198 -10.53 6.43 4.71
N VAL A 199 -11.34 7.21 4.00
CA VAL A 199 -11.80 6.97 2.63
C VAL A 199 -11.28 8.08 1.74
N ASP A 200 -10.61 7.74 0.65
CA ASP A 200 -10.19 8.67 -0.38
C ASP A 200 -11.40 9.09 -1.25
N ALA A 201 -11.77 10.37 -1.18
CA ALA A 201 -12.90 10.93 -1.91
C ALA A 201 -12.70 10.92 -3.45
N THR A 202 -11.47 10.79 -3.93
CA THR A 202 -11.17 10.71 -5.38
C THR A 202 -11.39 9.29 -5.92
N ASN A 203 -11.36 8.26 -5.03
CA ASN A 203 -11.50 6.84 -5.36
C ASN A 203 -12.49 6.13 -4.43
N ILE A 204 -13.67 6.70 -4.21
CA ILE A 204 -14.64 6.26 -3.20
C ILE A 204 -15.04 4.79 -3.40
N GLU A 205 -15.47 4.41 -4.61
CA GLU A 205 -15.97 3.06 -4.91
C GLU A 205 -15.03 1.95 -4.41
N ARG A 206 -13.74 2.17 -4.58
CA ARG A 206 -12.72 1.23 -4.14
C ARG A 206 -12.50 1.22 -2.63
N ASN A 207 -12.50 2.40 -2.02
CA ASN A 207 -12.26 2.53 -0.59
C ASN A 207 -13.43 1.99 0.23
N LEU A 208 -14.67 2.12 -0.25
CA LEU A 208 -15.86 1.62 0.43
C LEU A 208 -15.87 0.09 0.58
N TYR A 209 -15.14 -0.67 -0.24
CA TYR A 209 -15.08 -2.12 -0.07
C TYR A 209 -14.53 -2.54 1.30
N LEU A 210 -13.46 -1.87 1.76
CA LEU A 210 -12.94 -2.05 3.12
C LEU A 210 -13.92 -1.53 4.17
N THR A 211 -14.55 -0.37 3.92
CA THR A 211 -15.56 0.21 4.82
C THR A 211 -16.69 -0.77 5.10
N MET A 212 -17.21 -1.46 4.07
CA MET A 212 -18.24 -2.47 4.22
C MET A 212 -17.83 -3.60 5.18
N GLN A 213 -16.60 -4.10 5.04
CA GLN A 213 -16.08 -5.16 5.90
C GLN A 213 -15.87 -4.69 7.34
N LEU A 214 -15.51 -3.41 7.55
CA LEU A 214 -15.40 -2.82 8.88
C LEU A 214 -16.78 -2.64 9.54
N LEU A 215 -17.81 -2.27 8.78
CA LEU A 215 -19.19 -2.17 9.27
C LEU A 215 -19.72 -3.53 9.76
N GLU A 216 -19.39 -4.63 9.06
CA GLU A 216 -19.77 -6.00 9.47
C GLU A 216 -19.18 -6.41 10.83
N LEU A 217 -18.10 -5.75 11.30
CA LEU A 217 -17.53 -5.99 12.63
C LEU A 217 -18.38 -5.42 13.77
N GLY A 218 -19.28 -4.48 13.48
CA GLY A 218 -20.14 -3.87 14.47
C GLY A 218 -19.41 -3.05 15.55
N VAL A 219 -18.16 -2.63 15.26
CA VAL A 219 -17.38 -1.74 16.14
C VAL A 219 -17.80 -0.30 15.88
N PRO A 220 -17.94 0.55 16.94
CA PRO A 220 -18.20 1.98 16.77
C PRO A 220 -17.25 2.61 15.75
N MET A 221 -17.78 3.31 14.73
CA MET A 221 -16.98 3.78 13.61
C MET A 221 -17.41 5.15 13.10
N VAL A 222 -16.44 5.94 12.64
CA VAL A 222 -16.65 7.15 11.85
C VAL A 222 -15.87 7.04 10.53
N VAL A 223 -16.42 7.59 9.46
CA VAL A 223 -15.77 7.66 8.15
C VAL A 223 -15.17 9.05 7.97
N ALA A 224 -13.85 9.13 7.82
CA ALA A 224 -13.13 10.34 7.45
C ALA A 224 -12.97 10.38 5.92
N LEU A 225 -13.83 11.15 5.26
CA LEU A 225 -13.80 11.31 3.80
C LEU A 225 -12.73 12.33 3.42
N ASN A 226 -11.54 11.84 3.08
CA ASN A 226 -10.34 12.65 2.85
C ASN A 226 -10.17 13.05 1.38
N MET A 227 -9.27 14.00 1.11
CA MET A 227 -8.98 14.56 -0.23
C MET A 227 -10.18 15.30 -0.84
N MET A 228 -11.06 15.86 0.01
CA MET A 228 -12.22 16.63 -0.45
C MET A 228 -11.82 17.90 -1.20
N ASP A 229 -10.67 18.46 -0.91
CA ASP A 229 -10.08 19.57 -1.65
C ASP A 229 -9.76 19.17 -3.11
N GLU A 230 -9.13 18.05 -3.34
CA GLU A 230 -8.83 17.54 -4.69
C GLU A 230 -10.10 17.19 -5.46
N LEU A 231 -11.07 16.55 -4.80
CA LEU A 231 -12.36 16.23 -5.42
C LEU A 231 -13.07 17.50 -5.92
N ARG A 232 -13.15 18.55 -5.06
CA ARG A 232 -13.80 19.84 -5.39
C ARG A 232 -13.06 20.60 -6.49
N GLU A 233 -11.73 20.65 -6.44
CA GLU A 233 -10.91 21.28 -7.49
C GLU A 233 -11.15 20.65 -8.88
N ASN A 234 -11.45 19.35 -8.92
CA ASN A 234 -11.80 18.63 -10.15
C ASN A 234 -13.29 18.69 -10.50
N GLY A 235 -14.07 19.47 -9.77
CA GLY A 235 -15.51 19.67 -10.01
C GLY A 235 -16.38 18.48 -9.63
N GLY A 236 -15.88 17.60 -8.75
CA GLY A 236 -16.66 16.56 -8.08
C GLY A 236 -17.22 17.05 -6.75
N SER A 237 -18.17 16.30 -6.21
CA SER A 237 -18.77 16.55 -4.90
C SER A 237 -19.33 15.27 -4.31
N VAL A 238 -19.53 15.26 -2.98
CA VAL A 238 -20.20 14.18 -2.28
C VAL A 238 -21.37 14.75 -1.48
N LEU A 239 -22.52 14.12 -1.61
CA LEU A 239 -23.69 14.38 -0.80
C LEU A 239 -23.52 13.62 0.51
N VAL A 240 -22.86 14.26 1.48
CA VAL A 240 -22.40 13.63 2.73
C VAL A 240 -23.56 13.04 3.49
N ASN A 241 -24.68 13.75 3.63
CA ASN A 241 -25.86 13.27 4.35
C ASN A 241 -26.48 12.00 3.72
N GLU A 242 -26.50 11.92 2.39
CA GLU A 242 -27.00 10.74 1.67
C GLU A 242 -26.06 9.55 1.90
N MET A 243 -24.74 9.80 1.92
CA MET A 243 -23.74 8.77 2.20
C MET A 243 -23.81 8.28 3.65
N GLU A 244 -24.00 9.16 4.63
CA GLU A 244 -24.22 8.82 6.03
C GLU A 244 -25.45 7.95 6.21
N GLU A 245 -26.58 8.34 5.57
CA GLU A 245 -27.82 7.56 5.61
C GLU A 245 -27.64 6.16 5.03
N ALA A 246 -26.87 6.04 3.94
CA ALA A 246 -26.60 4.76 3.31
C ALA A 246 -25.64 3.88 4.12
N LEU A 247 -24.59 4.46 4.72
CA LEU A 247 -23.59 3.70 5.50
C LEU A 247 -23.99 3.48 6.96
N GLY A 248 -24.96 4.24 7.47
CA GLY A 248 -25.42 4.16 8.86
C GLY A 248 -24.37 4.56 9.91
N VAL A 249 -23.41 5.40 9.52
CA VAL A 249 -22.34 5.93 10.40
C VAL A 249 -22.03 7.38 10.03
N PRO A 250 -21.50 8.19 10.96
CA PRO A 250 -21.08 9.55 10.65
C PRO A 250 -19.98 9.58 9.57
N VAL A 251 -20.15 10.46 8.57
CA VAL A 251 -19.20 10.69 7.49
C VAL A 251 -18.73 12.14 7.54
N ILE A 252 -17.46 12.36 7.82
CA ILE A 252 -16.90 13.68 8.01
C ILE A 252 -15.98 14.04 6.83
N PRO A 253 -16.33 15.05 6.03
CA PRO A 253 -15.50 15.51 4.93
C PRO A 253 -14.27 16.25 5.46
N ILE A 254 -13.08 15.78 5.10
CA ILE A 254 -11.82 16.35 5.56
C ILE A 254 -10.83 16.59 4.41
N SER A 255 -9.86 17.45 4.67
CA SER A 255 -8.58 17.50 3.96
C SER A 255 -7.45 17.40 4.98
N ALA A 256 -6.86 16.21 5.11
CA ALA A 256 -5.75 15.99 6.03
C ALA A 256 -4.52 16.85 5.67
N ALA A 257 -4.29 17.12 4.38
CA ALA A 257 -3.19 17.96 3.91
C ALA A 257 -3.36 19.43 4.31
N LYS A 258 -4.60 19.95 4.27
CA LYS A 258 -4.92 21.35 4.64
C LYS A 258 -5.39 21.48 6.10
N ALA A 259 -5.46 20.40 6.85
CA ALA A 259 -6.00 20.32 8.21
C ALA A 259 -7.45 20.83 8.33
N GLU A 260 -8.28 20.64 7.30
CA GLU A 260 -9.69 20.99 7.28
C GLU A 260 -10.57 19.84 7.80
N GLY A 261 -11.60 20.11 8.61
CA GLY A 261 -12.56 19.14 9.14
C GLY A 261 -12.02 18.23 10.26
N ILE A 262 -10.76 18.42 10.70
CA ILE A 262 -10.10 17.53 11.68
C ILE A 262 -10.77 17.63 13.06
N GLU A 263 -11.12 18.82 13.52
CA GLU A 263 -11.75 19.02 14.83
C GLU A 263 -13.13 18.37 14.90
N GLU A 264 -13.92 18.51 13.84
CA GLU A 264 -15.23 17.87 13.70
C GLU A 264 -15.10 16.33 13.70
N LEU A 265 -14.11 15.79 12.98
CA LEU A 265 -13.80 14.37 12.98
C LEU A 265 -13.49 13.86 14.40
N ILE A 266 -12.66 14.59 15.16
CA ILE A 266 -12.29 14.23 16.54
C ILE A 266 -13.54 14.20 17.43
N GLN A 267 -14.42 15.20 17.33
CA GLN A 267 -15.64 15.29 18.13
C GLN A 267 -16.58 14.11 17.86
N HIS A 268 -16.84 13.79 16.60
CA HIS A 268 -17.65 12.63 16.21
C HIS A 268 -17.01 11.30 16.65
N ALA A 269 -15.71 11.13 16.44
CA ALA A 269 -15.00 9.92 16.84
C ALA A 269 -15.07 9.67 18.36
N ILE A 270 -14.84 10.72 19.17
CA ILE A 270 -14.95 10.64 20.63
C ILE A 270 -16.38 10.34 21.06
N HIS A 271 -17.38 10.99 20.43
CA HIS A 271 -18.78 10.76 20.75
C HIS A 271 -19.17 9.29 20.50
N VAL A 272 -18.95 8.80 19.29
CA VAL A 272 -19.27 7.42 18.88
C VAL A 272 -18.56 6.39 19.78
N ALA A 273 -17.28 6.60 20.09
CA ALA A 273 -16.51 5.72 20.96
C ALA A 273 -16.99 5.78 22.43
N LYS A 274 -17.29 6.98 22.96
CA LYS A 274 -17.75 7.17 24.34
C LYS A 274 -19.10 6.51 24.58
N TYR A 275 -20.02 6.65 23.64
CA TYR A 275 -21.38 6.10 23.75
C TYR A 275 -21.52 4.70 23.16
N GLN A 276 -20.44 4.13 22.59
CA GLN A 276 -20.40 2.81 21.95
C GLN A 276 -21.48 2.65 20.87
N GLU A 277 -21.66 3.69 20.05
CA GLU A 277 -22.63 3.69 18.97
C GLU A 277 -22.20 2.73 17.86
N LYS A 278 -22.97 1.66 17.68
CA LYS A 278 -22.73 0.68 16.62
C LYS A 278 -23.24 1.19 15.27
N PRO A 279 -22.64 0.76 14.15
CA PRO A 279 -23.16 1.03 12.83
C PRO A 279 -24.62 0.61 12.70
N LEU A 280 -25.47 1.45 12.07
CA LEU A 280 -26.88 1.16 11.87
C LEU A 280 -27.10 0.14 10.75
N GLU A 281 -26.23 0.18 9.73
CA GLU A 281 -26.29 -0.72 8.59
C GLU A 281 -25.12 -1.69 8.63
N THR A 282 -25.42 -2.97 8.76
CA THR A 282 -24.47 -4.08 8.71
C THR A 282 -24.87 -5.13 7.69
N ASP A 283 -26.09 -5.04 7.16
CA ASP A 283 -26.65 -5.96 6.18
C ASP A 283 -26.79 -5.28 4.81
N PHE A 284 -25.92 -5.64 3.91
CA PHE A 284 -25.82 -5.06 2.57
C PHE A 284 -26.53 -5.87 1.50
N CYS A 285 -27.21 -6.93 1.91
CA CYS A 285 -27.93 -7.81 1.01
C CYS A 285 -29.36 -7.31 0.78
N ARG A 286 -29.88 -7.50 -0.42
CA ARG A 286 -31.31 -7.39 -0.66
C ARG A 286 -32.00 -8.66 -0.12
N LYS A 287 -33.05 -8.49 0.67
CA LYS A 287 -33.77 -9.59 1.36
C LYS A 287 -34.23 -10.73 0.45
N GLU A 288 -34.43 -10.46 -0.82
CA GLU A 288 -34.91 -11.41 -1.82
C GLU A 288 -33.78 -12.25 -2.48
N GLU A 289 -32.52 -11.88 -2.24
CA GLU A 289 -31.37 -12.51 -2.90
C GLU A 289 -30.94 -13.81 -2.20
N GLY A 290 -30.46 -14.78 -2.97
CA GLY A 290 -29.91 -16.06 -2.47
C GLY A 290 -28.75 -15.87 -1.49
N VAL A 291 -27.90 -14.84 -1.73
CA VAL A 291 -26.78 -14.48 -0.83
C VAL A 291 -27.27 -14.09 0.56
N HIS A 292 -28.37 -13.32 0.66
CA HIS A 292 -28.96 -12.93 1.95
C HIS A 292 -29.37 -14.16 2.76
N ARG A 293 -30.12 -15.08 2.13
CA ARG A 293 -30.53 -16.33 2.78
C ARG A 293 -29.36 -17.17 3.22
N GLY A 294 -28.33 -17.29 2.36
CA GLY A 294 -27.12 -18.04 2.66
C GLY A 294 -26.37 -17.47 3.86
N ILE A 295 -26.08 -16.16 3.88
CA ILE A 295 -25.38 -15.53 5.01
C ILE A 295 -26.19 -15.68 6.30
N HIS A 296 -27.51 -15.43 6.29
CA HIS A 296 -28.34 -15.57 7.49
C HIS A 296 -28.41 -17.02 7.99
N ALA A 297 -28.48 -18.02 7.10
CA ALA A 297 -28.41 -19.42 7.48
C ALA A 297 -27.07 -19.76 8.15
N VAL A 298 -25.97 -19.27 7.59
CA VAL A 298 -24.64 -19.45 8.20
C VAL A 298 -24.55 -18.72 9.55
N MET A 299 -25.08 -17.49 9.67
CA MET A 299 -25.10 -16.75 10.95
C MET A 299 -25.76 -17.58 12.04
N HIS A 300 -26.96 -18.15 11.79
CA HIS A 300 -27.64 -18.99 12.77
C HIS A 300 -26.85 -20.27 13.10
N LEU A 301 -26.18 -20.87 12.10
CA LEU A 301 -25.37 -22.06 12.31
C LEU A 301 -24.18 -21.82 13.23
N ILE A 302 -23.52 -20.65 13.12
CA ILE A 302 -22.25 -20.36 13.80
C ILE A 302 -22.40 -19.46 15.04
N GLU A 303 -23.58 -19.01 15.40
CA GLU A 303 -23.82 -18.00 16.44
C GLU A 303 -23.10 -18.36 17.76
N ASP A 304 -23.36 -19.55 18.31
CA ASP A 304 -22.74 -20.02 19.55
C ASP A 304 -21.20 -20.15 19.46
N HIS A 305 -20.68 -20.52 18.29
CA HIS A 305 -19.26 -20.67 18.03
C HIS A 305 -18.55 -19.32 17.89
N ALA A 306 -19.21 -18.39 17.21
CA ALA A 306 -18.70 -17.03 17.00
C ALA A 306 -18.67 -16.24 18.32
N GLU A 307 -19.69 -16.38 19.17
CA GLU A 307 -19.70 -15.81 20.53
C GLU A 307 -18.56 -16.35 21.39
N LYS A 308 -18.33 -17.68 21.40
CA LYS A 308 -17.22 -18.30 22.12
C LYS A 308 -15.86 -17.88 21.61
N ALA A 309 -15.72 -17.67 20.31
CA ALA A 309 -14.50 -17.19 19.66
C ALA A 309 -14.32 -15.67 19.77
N GLU A 310 -15.33 -14.97 20.30
CA GLU A 310 -15.40 -13.50 20.41
C GLU A 310 -15.25 -12.79 19.05
N ILE A 311 -15.77 -13.39 17.97
CA ILE A 311 -15.78 -12.84 16.61
C ILE A 311 -17.20 -12.39 16.28
N PRO A 312 -17.42 -11.19 15.71
CA PRO A 312 -18.74 -10.75 15.29
C PRO A 312 -19.38 -11.73 14.30
N VAL A 313 -20.60 -12.19 14.60
CA VAL A 313 -21.28 -13.28 13.88
C VAL A 313 -21.44 -12.95 12.39
N ARG A 314 -21.85 -11.70 12.06
CA ARG A 314 -22.02 -11.26 10.67
C ARG A 314 -20.72 -11.30 9.90
N PHE A 315 -19.64 -10.78 10.47
CA PHE A 315 -18.32 -10.82 9.87
C PHE A 315 -17.83 -12.25 9.67
N ALA A 316 -17.99 -13.11 10.68
CA ALA A 316 -17.62 -14.52 10.59
C ALA A 316 -18.38 -15.24 9.47
N ALA A 317 -19.69 -15.04 9.37
CA ALA A 317 -20.53 -15.65 8.34
C ALA A 317 -20.10 -15.21 6.93
N SER A 318 -19.90 -13.92 6.71
CA SER A 318 -19.42 -13.38 5.42
C SER A 318 -18.05 -13.96 5.05
N LYS A 319 -17.11 -14.04 6.01
CA LYS A 319 -15.77 -14.58 5.76
C LYS A 319 -15.76 -16.09 5.50
N ILE A 320 -16.59 -16.86 6.17
CA ILE A 320 -16.78 -18.28 5.89
C ILE A 320 -17.33 -18.50 4.48
N MET A 321 -18.33 -17.73 4.07
CA MET A 321 -18.86 -17.77 2.72
C MET A 321 -17.82 -17.37 1.67
N GLU A 322 -16.88 -16.48 2.00
CA GLU A 322 -15.71 -16.18 1.16
C GLU A 322 -14.68 -17.32 1.12
N GLY A 323 -14.78 -18.32 2.01
CA GLY A 323 -13.84 -19.44 2.10
C GLY A 323 -12.61 -19.13 2.97
N ASP A 324 -12.72 -18.26 3.97
CA ASP A 324 -11.64 -17.95 4.92
C ASP A 324 -11.40 -19.10 5.89
N GLU A 325 -10.38 -19.92 5.61
CA GLU A 325 -10.01 -21.09 6.42
C GLU A 325 -9.60 -20.71 7.84
N LYS A 326 -9.00 -19.53 8.06
CA LYS A 326 -8.56 -19.09 9.39
C LYS A 326 -9.74 -18.82 10.32
N ILE A 327 -10.81 -18.21 9.82
CA ILE A 327 -12.02 -18.01 10.60
C ILE A 327 -12.69 -19.37 10.85
N LEU A 328 -12.75 -20.23 9.84
CA LEU A 328 -13.33 -21.57 9.99
C LEU A 328 -12.61 -22.41 11.06
N GLU A 329 -11.27 -22.34 11.12
CA GLU A 329 -10.48 -23.01 12.15
C GLU A 329 -10.74 -22.45 13.56
N GLN A 330 -10.90 -21.12 13.70
CA GLN A 330 -11.15 -20.45 14.99
C GLN A 330 -12.50 -20.81 15.58
N LEU A 331 -13.50 -21.06 14.74
CA LEU A 331 -14.84 -21.42 15.21
C LEU A 331 -14.96 -22.86 15.70
N ASN A 332 -14.04 -23.74 15.38
CA ASN A 332 -14.03 -25.14 15.81
C ASN A 332 -15.36 -25.88 15.57
N LEU A 333 -15.91 -25.76 14.36
CA LEU A 333 -17.17 -26.40 13.96
C LEU A 333 -17.02 -27.93 13.96
N THR A 334 -18.09 -28.62 14.33
CA THR A 334 -18.19 -30.07 14.22
C THR A 334 -18.28 -30.51 12.75
N GLU A 335 -17.99 -31.77 12.44
CA GLU A 335 -18.08 -32.29 11.06
C GLU A 335 -19.50 -32.20 10.49
N ASN A 336 -20.55 -32.35 11.32
CA ASN A 336 -21.93 -32.18 10.87
C ASN A 336 -22.24 -30.73 10.49
N GLU A 337 -21.73 -29.76 11.26
CA GLU A 337 -21.89 -28.35 10.98
C GLU A 337 -21.13 -27.94 9.72
N LYS A 338 -19.93 -28.49 9.50
CA LYS A 338 -19.18 -28.26 8.25
C LYS A 338 -19.93 -28.80 7.03
N ASN A 339 -20.54 -29.99 7.13
CA ASN A 339 -21.35 -30.55 6.05
C ASN A 339 -22.58 -29.66 5.77
N LEU A 340 -23.26 -29.17 6.81
CA LEU A 340 -24.40 -28.27 6.67
C LEU A 340 -23.96 -26.93 6.05
N LEU A 341 -22.80 -26.40 6.44
CA LEU A 341 -22.22 -25.20 5.84
C LEU A 341 -21.96 -25.38 4.34
N GLU A 342 -21.46 -26.54 3.94
CA GLU A 342 -21.21 -26.84 2.53
C GLU A 342 -22.52 -26.97 1.73
N ASP A 343 -23.57 -27.53 2.33
CA ASP A 343 -24.90 -27.60 1.73
C ASP A 343 -25.52 -26.21 1.56
N ILE A 344 -25.42 -25.34 2.57
CA ILE A 344 -25.86 -23.93 2.48
C ILE A 344 -25.09 -23.19 1.37
N SER A 345 -23.76 -23.39 1.31
CA SER A 345 -22.91 -22.78 0.29
C SER A 345 -23.32 -23.22 -1.12
N ARG A 346 -23.51 -24.52 -1.32
CA ARG A 346 -23.95 -25.09 -2.60
C ARG A 346 -25.31 -24.55 -3.02
N GLN A 347 -26.27 -24.47 -2.10
CA GLN A 347 -27.58 -23.89 -2.38
C GLN A 347 -27.47 -22.42 -2.81
N THR A 348 -26.62 -21.63 -2.12
CA THR A 348 -26.37 -20.24 -2.50
C THR A 348 -25.76 -20.13 -3.90
N GLU A 349 -24.82 -21.00 -4.24
CA GLU A 349 -24.22 -21.07 -5.59
C GLU A 349 -25.22 -21.44 -6.68
N GLU A 350 -26.09 -22.40 -6.41
CA GLU A 350 -27.18 -22.80 -7.34
C GLU A 350 -28.17 -21.65 -7.58
N GLU A 351 -28.56 -20.93 -6.52
CA GLU A 351 -29.51 -19.81 -6.60
C GLU A 351 -28.91 -18.57 -7.28
N THR A 352 -27.64 -18.28 -7.06
CA THR A 352 -26.97 -17.10 -7.62
C THR A 352 -26.35 -17.34 -8.99
N GLY A 353 -26.05 -18.60 -9.32
CA GLY A 353 -25.27 -18.98 -10.50
C GLY A 353 -23.78 -18.57 -10.42
N LEU A 354 -23.32 -18.20 -9.23
CA LEU A 354 -21.95 -17.79 -8.93
C LEU A 354 -21.38 -18.67 -7.83
N ASP A 355 -20.07 -18.81 -7.79
CA ASP A 355 -19.44 -19.38 -6.61
C ASP A 355 -19.58 -18.42 -5.40
N ARG A 356 -19.55 -18.97 -4.21
CA ARG A 356 -19.84 -18.27 -2.95
C ARG A 356 -19.02 -16.99 -2.75
N ALA A 357 -17.70 -17.02 -3.07
CA ALA A 357 -16.83 -15.86 -2.90
C ALA A 357 -17.16 -14.73 -3.90
N ALA A 358 -17.42 -15.10 -5.17
CA ALA A 358 -17.85 -14.14 -6.19
C ALA A 358 -19.22 -13.54 -5.88
N ALA A 359 -20.15 -14.34 -5.33
CA ALA A 359 -21.48 -13.86 -4.92
C ALA A 359 -21.40 -12.80 -3.81
N ILE A 360 -20.56 -13.02 -2.79
CA ILE A 360 -20.33 -12.03 -1.71
C ILE A 360 -19.67 -10.75 -2.27
N ALA A 361 -18.65 -10.89 -3.10
CA ALA A 361 -17.98 -9.73 -3.71
C ALA A 361 -18.97 -8.93 -4.58
N GLN A 362 -19.78 -9.61 -5.39
CA GLN A 362 -20.79 -8.96 -6.23
C GLN A 362 -21.84 -8.22 -5.41
N MET A 363 -22.32 -8.81 -4.31
CA MET A 363 -23.23 -8.17 -3.38
C MET A 363 -22.65 -6.85 -2.86
N ARG A 364 -21.42 -6.86 -2.34
CA ARG A 364 -20.77 -5.64 -1.82
C ARG A 364 -20.59 -4.57 -2.89
N PHE A 365 -20.09 -4.94 -4.08
CA PHE A 365 -19.90 -3.97 -5.16
C PHE A 365 -21.23 -3.42 -5.69
N ALA A 366 -22.30 -4.22 -5.73
CA ALA A 366 -23.62 -3.74 -6.09
C ALA A 366 -24.12 -2.68 -5.09
N TYR A 367 -23.94 -2.92 -3.79
CA TYR A 367 -24.29 -1.95 -2.76
C TYR A 367 -23.43 -0.68 -2.86
N ILE A 368 -22.11 -0.80 -3.06
CA ILE A 368 -21.21 0.34 -3.26
C ILE A 368 -21.63 1.15 -4.49
N GLU A 369 -22.02 0.50 -5.59
CA GLU A 369 -22.50 1.19 -6.79
C GLU A 369 -23.81 1.96 -6.50
N ASP A 370 -24.72 1.38 -5.73
CA ASP A 370 -25.96 2.06 -5.29
C ASP A 370 -25.62 3.29 -4.42
N VAL A 371 -24.79 3.15 -3.37
CA VAL A 371 -24.34 4.26 -2.50
C VAL A 371 -23.67 5.36 -3.33
N CYS A 372 -22.71 5.01 -4.18
CA CYS A 372 -21.99 6.01 -5.00
C CYS A 372 -22.88 6.66 -6.05
N SER A 373 -23.85 5.93 -6.62
CA SER A 373 -24.80 6.50 -7.58
C SER A 373 -25.73 7.54 -6.95
N GLU A 374 -26.01 7.40 -5.66
CA GLU A 374 -26.88 8.28 -4.89
C GLU A 374 -26.15 9.45 -4.24
N SER A 375 -24.92 9.26 -3.79
CA SER A 375 -24.20 10.25 -2.98
C SER A 375 -23.01 10.91 -3.70
N VAL A 376 -22.49 10.37 -4.80
CA VAL A 376 -21.27 10.88 -5.43
C VAL A 376 -21.54 11.58 -6.76
N ILE A 377 -21.08 12.81 -6.88
CA ILE A 377 -21.03 13.55 -8.14
C ILE A 377 -19.61 13.39 -8.69
N LYS A 378 -19.45 12.53 -9.69
CA LYS A 378 -18.13 12.18 -10.23
C LYS A 378 -17.42 13.41 -10.80
N PRO A 379 -16.14 13.63 -10.47
CA PRO A 379 -15.34 14.72 -11.03
C PRO A 379 -15.15 14.55 -12.54
N LYS A 380 -14.87 15.64 -13.23
CA LYS A 380 -14.33 15.59 -14.59
C LYS A 380 -12.89 15.10 -14.54
N GLU A 381 -12.42 14.40 -15.60
CA GLU A 381 -11.01 13.99 -15.68
C GLU A 381 -10.09 15.19 -15.43
N SER A 382 -9.24 15.12 -14.41
CA SER A 382 -8.35 16.22 -14.05
C SER A 382 -7.29 16.43 -15.13
N ARG A 383 -6.87 17.68 -15.31
CA ARG A 383 -5.78 18.01 -16.25
C ARG A 383 -4.45 17.34 -15.82
N GLU A 384 -4.27 17.17 -14.53
CA GLU A 384 -3.10 16.50 -13.95
C GLU A 384 -3.09 15.02 -14.26
N HIS A 385 -4.22 14.34 -14.12
CA HIS A 385 -4.36 12.93 -14.52
C HIS A 385 -4.07 12.71 -16.01
N LEU A 386 -4.56 13.62 -16.86
CA LEU A 386 -4.27 13.58 -18.31
C LEU A 386 -2.78 13.80 -18.62
N ARG A 387 -2.08 14.66 -17.84
CA ARG A 387 -0.62 14.85 -17.96
C ARG A 387 0.14 13.63 -17.50
N SER A 388 -0.22 13.07 -16.33
CA SER A 388 0.39 11.85 -15.81
C SER A 388 0.30 10.71 -16.81
N ARG A 389 -0.89 10.45 -17.39
CA ARG A 389 -1.08 9.43 -18.44
C ARG A 389 -0.22 9.63 -19.69
N LYS A 390 0.03 10.90 -20.09
CA LYS A 390 0.95 11.18 -21.22
C LYS A 390 2.40 10.86 -20.86
N ILE A 391 2.81 11.22 -19.64
CA ILE A 391 4.15 10.91 -19.11
C ILE A 391 4.31 9.40 -18.99
N ASP A 392 3.31 8.70 -18.44
CA ASP A 392 3.31 7.25 -18.27
C ASP A 392 3.44 6.52 -19.59
N ARG A 393 2.69 6.94 -20.61
CA ARG A 393 2.81 6.36 -21.96
C ARG A 393 4.22 6.45 -22.53
N PHE A 394 4.98 7.50 -22.19
CA PHE A 394 6.37 7.64 -22.60
C PHE A 394 7.32 6.82 -21.72
N LEU A 395 7.19 6.96 -20.39
CA LEU A 395 8.09 6.33 -19.42
C LEU A 395 7.92 4.81 -19.34
N THR A 396 6.70 4.28 -19.57
CA THR A 396 6.41 2.84 -19.52
C THR A 396 6.12 2.24 -20.90
N GLY A 397 6.36 3.00 -21.97
CA GLY A 397 6.13 2.57 -23.34
C GLY A 397 7.02 1.38 -23.75
N LYS A 398 6.53 0.52 -24.65
CA LYS A 398 7.19 -0.72 -25.10
C LYS A 398 8.64 -0.53 -25.56
N TYR A 399 8.94 0.57 -26.26
CA TYR A 399 10.28 0.84 -26.81
C TYR A 399 11.01 1.96 -26.04
N THR A 400 10.29 2.81 -25.33
CA THR A 400 10.82 3.98 -24.63
C THR A 400 11.12 3.72 -23.17
N GLY A 401 10.41 2.78 -22.52
CA GLY A 401 10.51 2.56 -21.07
C GLY A 401 11.91 2.18 -20.59
N ILE A 402 12.55 1.18 -21.20
CA ILE A 402 13.91 0.76 -20.80
C ILE A 402 14.96 1.82 -21.12
N PRO A 403 14.99 2.43 -22.33
CA PRO A 403 15.91 3.54 -22.61
C PRO A 403 15.70 4.75 -21.71
N ALA A 404 14.47 5.12 -21.41
CA ALA A 404 14.15 6.21 -20.47
C ALA A 404 14.67 5.91 -19.06
N PHE A 405 14.47 4.68 -18.58
CA PHE A 405 14.99 4.23 -17.29
C PHE A 405 16.53 4.35 -17.23
N VAL A 406 17.21 3.80 -18.21
CA VAL A 406 18.68 3.88 -18.27
C VAL A 406 19.15 5.34 -18.36
N GLY A 407 18.47 6.18 -19.16
CA GLY A 407 18.79 7.60 -19.30
C GLY A 407 18.61 8.38 -18.00
N ILE A 408 17.48 8.21 -17.30
CA ILE A 408 17.21 8.88 -16.03
C ILE A 408 18.23 8.45 -14.97
N MET A 409 18.50 7.15 -14.83
CA MET A 409 19.50 6.66 -13.88
C MET A 409 20.91 7.16 -14.23
N ALA A 410 21.27 7.20 -15.50
CA ALA A 410 22.56 7.76 -15.93
C ALA A 410 22.70 9.24 -15.56
N VAL A 411 21.64 10.03 -15.74
CA VAL A 411 21.61 11.45 -15.34
C VAL A 411 21.75 11.60 -13.83
N VAL A 412 21.00 10.82 -13.05
CA VAL A 412 21.06 10.84 -11.57
C VAL A 412 22.48 10.51 -11.09
N PHE A 413 23.06 9.44 -11.60
CA PHE A 413 24.43 9.07 -11.23
C PHE A 413 25.47 10.11 -11.69
N TRP A 414 25.33 10.65 -12.91
CA TRP A 414 26.23 11.69 -13.41
C TRP A 414 26.16 12.97 -12.56
N LEU A 415 24.97 13.43 -12.20
CA LEU A 415 24.80 14.59 -11.30
C LEU A 415 25.39 14.32 -9.92
N THR A 416 25.17 13.12 -9.38
CA THR A 416 25.64 12.73 -8.06
C THR A 416 27.16 12.66 -8.01
N PHE A 417 27.79 11.97 -8.96
CA PHE A 417 29.23 11.66 -8.88
C PHE A 417 30.13 12.69 -9.56
N ASN A 418 29.65 13.43 -10.57
CA ASN A 418 30.51 14.31 -11.37
C ASN A 418 30.14 15.81 -11.19
N VAL A 419 28.97 16.16 -10.74
CA VAL A 419 28.53 17.56 -10.66
C VAL A 419 28.33 17.97 -9.20
N ILE A 420 27.17 17.67 -8.64
CA ILE A 420 26.75 18.18 -7.33
C ILE A 420 27.54 17.51 -6.20
N GLY A 421 27.58 16.16 -6.21
CA GLY A 421 28.28 15.41 -5.17
C GLY A 421 29.78 15.69 -5.16
N ALA A 422 30.42 15.71 -6.34
CA ALA A 422 31.84 16.04 -6.47
C ALA A 422 32.16 17.48 -6.00
N PHE A 423 31.31 18.46 -6.37
CA PHE A 423 31.45 19.83 -5.91
C PHE A 423 31.37 19.96 -4.37
N LEU A 424 30.34 19.35 -3.78
CA LEU A 424 30.16 19.38 -2.33
C LEU A 424 31.25 18.60 -1.58
N GLN A 425 31.73 17.50 -2.17
CA GLN A 425 32.86 16.75 -1.64
C GLN A 425 34.12 17.61 -1.62
N GLY A 426 34.45 18.27 -2.74
CA GLY A 426 35.62 19.15 -2.83
C GLY A 426 35.56 20.33 -1.84
N LEU A 427 34.34 20.88 -1.61
CA LEU A 427 34.14 21.94 -0.59
C LEU A 427 34.41 21.40 0.82
N LEU A 428 33.92 20.22 1.15
CA LEU A 428 34.13 19.59 2.44
C LEU A 428 35.61 19.20 2.65
N GLU A 429 36.25 18.62 1.66
CA GLU A 429 37.69 18.29 1.69
C GLU A 429 38.55 19.53 1.91
N SER A 430 38.25 20.64 1.23
CA SER A 430 38.95 21.91 1.44
C SER A 430 38.76 22.42 2.89
N GLY A 431 37.57 22.28 3.44
CA GLY A 431 37.27 22.63 4.84
C GLY A 431 38.03 21.76 5.84
N ILE A 432 38.05 20.44 5.62
CA ILE A 432 38.80 19.49 6.46
C ILE A 432 40.30 19.77 6.39
N THR A 433 40.86 20.01 5.20
CA THR A 433 42.26 20.34 5.01
C THR A 433 42.63 21.63 5.74
N ALA A 434 41.83 22.70 5.59
CA ALA A 434 42.05 23.95 6.30
C ALA A 434 42.02 23.78 7.84
N LEU A 435 41.10 22.95 8.34
CA LEU A 435 41.04 22.64 9.76
C LEU A 435 42.26 21.83 10.22
N THR A 436 42.68 20.86 9.42
CA THR A 436 43.88 20.07 9.68
C THR A 436 45.11 20.94 9.75
N ASP A 437 45.29 21.88 8.80
CA ASP A 437 46.44 22.82 8.77
C ASP A 437 46.45 23.73 10.02
N VAL A 438 45.29 24.22 10.46
CA VAL A 438 45.18 25.02 11.69
C VAL A 438 45.63 24.22 12.91
N VAL A 439 45.19 22.96 13.01
CA VAL A 439 45.55 22.09 14.14
C VAL A 439 47.03 21.71 14.07
N ASP A 440 47.53 21.41 12.90
CA ASP A 440 48.95 21.09 12.65
C ASP A 440 49.85 22.25 13.11
N HIS A 441 49.58 23.49 12.68
CA HIS A 441 50.29 24.68 13.11
C HIS A 441 50.19 24.90 14.61
N ALA A 442 49.03 24.72 15.21
CA ALA A 442 48.83 24.89 16.65
C ALA A 442 49.64 23.85 17.46
N MET A 443 49.64 22.58 17.05
CA MET A 443 50.41 21.53 17.72
C MET A 443 51.91 21.71 17.58
N THR A 444 52.36 22.13 16.38
CA THR A 444 53.78 22.46 16.11
C THR A 444 54.22 23.63 16.99
N ALA A 445 53.44 24.71 17.09
CA ALA A 445 53.71 25.87 17.96
C ALA A 445 53.77 25.51 19.45
N ALA A 446 52.95 24.54 19.87
CA ALA A 446 52.90 24.02 21.24
C ALA A 446 53.99 23.00 21.57
N HIS A 447 54.89 22.70 20.62
CA HIS A 447 55.98 21.69 20.73
C HIS A 447 55.48 20.31 21.22
N VAL A 448 54.30 19.85 20.71
CA VAL A 448 53.73 18.55 21.05
C VAL A 448 54.65 17.41 20.59
N ASN A 449 54.70 16.33 21.37
CA ASN A 449 55.47 15.14 21.03
C ASN A 449 55.09 14.62 19.62
N SER A 450 56.09 14.28 18.80
CA SER A 450 55.93 13.87 17.40
C SER A 450 55.00 12.63 17.23
N VAL A 451 54.96 11.75 18.23
CA VAL A 451 54.06 10.57 18.20
C VAL A 451 52.59 10.99 18.35
N VAL A 452 52.34 11.94 19.27
CA VAL A 452 50.96 12.45 19.50
C VAL A 452 50.53 13.31 18.31
N HIS A 453 51.46 14.10 17.75
CA HIS A 453 51.23 14.90 16.55
C HIS A 453 50.80 14.02 15.36
N SER A 454 51.60 12.97 15.02
CA SER A 454 51.26 12.04 13.94
C SER A 454 49.95 11.28 14.22
N LEU A 455 49.68 10.88 15.50
CA LEU A 455 48.44 10.24 15.84
C LEU A 455 47.22 11.15 15.54
N VAL A 456 47.31 12.45 15.85
CA VAL A 456 46.21 13.39 15.64
C VAL A 456 46.08 13.73 14.13
N ILE A 457 47.14 14.13 13.46
CA ILE A 457 47.10 14.58 12.06
C ILE A 457 46.90 13.41 11.11
N ASP A 458 47.81 12.41 11.14
CA ASP A 458 47.77 11.32 10.20
C ASP A 458 46.74 10.25 10.58
N GLY A 459 46.51 10.03 11.87
CA GLY A 459 45.52 9.05 12.37
C GLY A 459 44.11 9.58 12.37
N ILE A 460 43.85 10.64 13.15
CA ILE A 460 42.45 11.12 13.36
C ILE A 460 41.97 11.97 12.17
N PHE A 461 42.69 13.05 11.83
CA PHE A 461 42.22 13.95 10.77
C PHE A 461 42.24 13.30 9.39
N SER A 462 43.27 12.57 9.05
CA SER A 462 43.33 11.85 7.77
C SER A 462 42.30 10.71 7.71
N GLY A 463 42.16 9.91 8.79
CA GLY A 463 41.21 8.80 8.86
C GLY A 463 39.76 9.25 8.88
N VAL A 464 39.39 10.15 9.81
CA VAL A 464 38.03 10.68 9.92
C VAL A 464 37.67 11.56 8.72
N GLY A 465 38.61 12.41 8.28
CA GLY A 465 38.44 13.26 7.10
C GLY A 465 38.17 12.47 5.84
N GLY A 466 38.90 11.37 5.64
CA GLY A 466 38.70 10.47 4.50
C GLY A 466 37.30 9.80 4.50
N VAL A 467 36.75 9.46 5.66
CA VAL A 467 35.39 8.94 5.78
C VAL A 467 34.34 10.02 5.55
N LEU A 468 34.51 11.20 6.15
CA LEU A 468 33.58 12.32 6.02
C LEU A 468 33.50 12.83 4.58
N SER A 469 34.58 12.74 3.79
CA SER A 469 34.59 13.20 2.41
C SER A 469 33.57 12.48 1.50
N PHE A 470 33.13 11.26 1.86
CA PHE A 470 32.10 10.55 1.12
C PHE A 470 30.67 10.97 1.47
N LEU A 471 30.46 11.64 2.62
CA LEU A 471 29.13 12.01 3.10
C LEU A 471 28.31 12.85 2.10
N PRO A 472 28.90 13.91 1.46
CA PRO A 472 28.16 14.71 0.49
C PRO A 472 27.65 13.94 -0.71
N ILE A 473 28.43 12.99 -1.23
CA ILE A 473 28.02 12.14 -2.35
C ILE A 473 26.82 11.28 -1.93
N ILE A 474 26.86 10.69 -0.74
CA ILE A 474 25.78 9.85 -0.22
C ILE A 474 24.51 10.67 -0.05
N VAL A 475 24.60 11.84 0.57
CA VAL A 475 23.44 12.75 0.78
C VAL A 475 22.83 13.16 -0.57
N THR A 476 23.67 13.54 -1.55
CA THR A 476 23.20 13.92 -2.90
C THR A 476 22.49 12.77 -3.59
N LEU A 477 23.04 11.56 -3.51
CA LEU A 477 22.42 10.37 -4.08
C LEU A 477 21.03 10.11 -3.46
N PHE A 478 20.95 10.17 -2.12
CA PHE A 478 19.68 9.97 -1.42
C PHE A 478 18.65 11.03 -1.76
N PHE A 479 19.08 12.28 -1.90
CA PHE A 479 18.20 13.35 -2.35
C PHE A 479 17.55 13.04 -3.71
N PHE A 480 18.34 12.60 -4.70
CA PHE A 480 17.79 12.24 -6.01
C PHE A 480 16.93 10.97 -5.97
N LEU A 481 17.33 9.96 -5.18
CA LEU A 481 16.52 8.75 -5.04
C LEU A 481 15.17 9.04 -4.37
N SER A 482 15.16 9.88 -3.33
CA SER A 482 13.91 10.33 -2.69
C SER A 482 13.02 11.10 -3.66
N LEU A 483 13.62 11.98 -4.49
CA LEU A 483 12.88 12.70 -5.53
C LEU A 483 12.24 11.75 -6.55
N LEU A 484 12.95 10.68 -6.95
CA LEU A 484 12.41 9.66 -7.85
C LEU A 484 11.30 8.83 -7.18
N GLU A 485 11.43 8.56 -5.88
CA GLU A 485 10.42 7.85 -5.09
C GLU A 485 9.16 8.69 -4.94
N ASP A 486 9.28 9.94 -4.50
CA ASP A 486 8.16 10.88 -4.30
C ASP A 486 7.42 11.22 -5.60
N SER A 487 8.14 11.23 -6.75
CA SER A 487 7.52 11.41 -8.07
C SER A 487 6.74 10.17 -8.56
N GLY A 488 6.74 9.06 -7.82
CA GLY A 488 6.14 7.79 -8.23
C GLY A 488 6.91 7.06 -9.35
N TYR A 489 8.11 7.55 -9.71
CA TYR A 489 8.89 6.93 -10.78
C TYR A 489 9.36 5.51 -10.43
N MET A 490 9.65 5.24 -9.15
CA MET A 490 10.07 3.91 -8.69
C MET A 490 8.99 2.84 -8.90
N ALA A 491 7.71 3.20 -8.78
CA ALA A 491 6.59 2.31 -9.09
C ALA A 491 6.59 1.91 -10.58
N ARG A 492 6.83 2.88 -11.47
CA ARG A 492 6.95 2.66 -12.92
C ARG A 492 8.13 1.75 -13.27
N VAL A 493 9.27 1.92 -12.58
CA VAL A 493 10.45 1.04 -12.75
C VAL A 493 10.12 -0.38 -12.30
N ALA A 494 9.41 -0.55 -11.18
CA ALA A 494 8.96 -1.86 -10.71
C ALA A 494 8.06 -2.56 -11.75
N PHE A 495 7.14 -1.82 -12.36
CA PHE A 495 6.28 -2.30 -13.45
C PHE A 495 7.09 -2.77 -14.68
N ILE A 496 8.08 -1.97 -15.12
CA ILE A 496 8.94 -2.31 -16.26
C ILE A 496 9.76 -3.58 -15.99
N MET A 497 10.29 -3.71 -14.78
CA MET A 497 11.28 -4.72 -14.41
C MET A 497 10.67 -6.04 -13.91
N ASP A 498 9.35 -6.11 -13.65
CA ASP A 498 8.71 -7.28 -13.03
C ASP A 498 8.97 -8.57 -13.79
N LYS A 499 8.81 -8.57 -15.11
CA LYS A 499 9.03 -9.76 -15.94
C LYS A 499 10.46 -10.29 -15.87
N LEU A 500 11.46 -9.38 -15.79
CA LEU A 500 12.87 -9.76 -15.71
C LEU A 500 13.20 -10.36 -14.34
N LEU A 501 12.79 -9.66 -13.26
CA LEU A 501 13.06 -10.08 -11.88
C LEU A 501 12.35 -11.37 -11.52
N ARG A 502 11.16 -11.60 -12.02
CA ARG A 502 10.40 -12.84 -11.84
C ARG A 502 11.14 -14.07 -12.40
N LYS A 503 11.89 -13.93 -13.50
CA LYS A 503 12.76 -15.02 -13.99
C LYS A 503 13.81 -15.40 -12.94
N LEU A 504 14.27 -14.42 -12.16
CA LEU A 504 15.21 -14.62 -11.05
C LEU A 504 14.52 -15.08 -9.75
N GLY A 505 13.18 -15.08 -9.72
CA GLY A 505 12.39 -15.48 -8.55
C GLY A 505 12.07 -14.32 -7.60
N LEU A 506 12.17 -13.08 -8.05
CA LEU A 506 11.88 -11.85 -7.31
C LEU A 506 10.67 -11.13 -7.89
N SER A 507 9.98 -10.33 -7.08
CA SER A 507 8.93 -9.40 -7.56
C SER A 507 9.56 -8.15 -8.18
N GLY A 508 8.80 -7.44 -9.04
CA GLY A 508 9.26 -6.19 -9.65
C GLY A 508 9.67 -5.11 -8.64
N ARG A 509 9.04 -5.09 -7.47
CA ARG A 509 9.37 -4.15 -6.38
C ARG A 509 10.79 -4.33 -5.83
N SER A 510 11.39 -5.52 -5.97
CA SER A 510 12.77 -5.80 -5.52
C SER A 510 13.83 -5.00 -6.29
N ILE A 511 13.50 -4.39 -7.46
CA ILE A 511 14.43 -3.54 -8.19
C ILE A 511 14.84 -2.30 -7.40
N VAL A 512 13.92 -1.73 -6.59
CA VAL A 512 14.16 -0.48 -5.86
C VAL A 512 15.31 -0.64 -4.85
N PRO A 513 15.27 -1.60 -3.90
CA PRO A 513 16.41 -1.88 -3.02
C PRO A 513 17.71 -2.19 -3.77
N MET A 514 17.63 -2.91 -4.88
CA MET A 514 18.81 -3.25 -5.69
C MET A 514 19.43 -2.02 -6.36
N LEU A 515 18.61 -1.09 -6.89
CA LEU A 515 19.08 0.17 -7.46
C LEU A 515 19.74 1.06 -6.39
N VAL A 516 19.12 1.19 -5.22
CA VAL A 516 19.75 1.88 -4.08
C VAL A 516 21.09 1.24 -3.72
N GLY A 517 21.19 -0.10 -3.84
CA GLY A 517 22.40 -0.87 -3.58
C GLY A 517 23.60 -0.52 -4.49
N PHE A 518 23.36 -0.02 -5.71
CA PHE A 518 24.44 0.52 -6.56
C PHE A 518 25.05 1.79 -5.99
N GLY A 519 24.28 2.58 -5.26
CA GLY A 519 24.79 3.74 -4.54
C GLY A 519 25.44 3.35 -3.23
N CYS A 520 24.68 2.72 -2.35
CA CYS A 520 25.14 2.26 -1.05
C CYS A 520 24.38 0.99 -0.63
N THR A 521 25.12 -0.06 -0.26
CA THR A 521 24.55 -1.36 0.10
C THR A 521 23.67 -1.29 1.36
N VAL A 522 24.07 -0.48 2.38
CA VAL A 522 23.34 -0.40 3.66
C VAL A 522 21.92 0.11 3.48
N PRO A 523 21.68 1.28 2.87
CA PRO A 523 20.31 1.74 2.61
C PRO A 523 19.58 0.85 1.61
N GLY A 524 20.27 0.23 0.65
CA GLY A 524 19.68 -0.77 -0.23
C GLY A 524 19.08 -1.95 0.55
N VAL A 525 19.81 -2.45 1.55
CA VAL A 525 19.30 -3.49 2.45
C VAL A 525 18.14 -2.94 3.31
N MET A 526 18.24 -1.72 3.83
CA MET A 526 17.16 -1.11 4.61
C MET A 526 15.89 -0.90 3.79
N ALA A 527 15.99 -0.46 2.54
CA ALA A 527 14.86 -0.28 1.63
C ALA A 527 14.12 -1.59 1.34
N SER A 528 14.76 -2.75 1.55
CA SER A 528 14.09 -4.04 1.39
C SER A 528 12.94 -4.27 2.39
N ARG A 529 12.82 -3.47 3.45
CA ARG A 529 11.70 -3.51 4.42
C ARG A 529 10.35 -3.19 3.77
N THR A 530 10.34 -2.46 2.66
CA THR A 530 9.11 -2.13 1.91
C THR A 530 8.56 -3.30 1.09
N LEU A 531 9.30 -4.43 1.03
CA LEU A 531 8.86 -5.60 0.30
C LEU A 531 7.85 -6.41 1.13
N PRO A 532 6.65 -6.72 0.58
CA PRO A 532 5.56 -7.37 1.29
C PRO A 532 5.85 -8.84 1.62
N SER A 533 6.78 -9.48 0.90
CA SER A 533 7.13 -10.89 1.09
C SER A 533 8.44 -11.03 1.85
N GLU A 534 8.39 -11.78 2.96
CA GLU A 534 9.60 -12.13 3.73
C GLU A 534 10.62 -12.89 2.88
N ARG A 535 10.14 -13.75 1.99
CA ARG A 535 10.96 -14.49 1.03
C ARG A 535 11.70 -13.54 0.08
N ASP A 536 10.97 -12.64 -0.60
CA ASP A 536 11.55 -11.69 -1.54
C ASP A 536 12.48 -10.71 -0.82
N ARG A 537 12.12 -10.30 0.41
CA ARG A 537 12.96 -9.45 1.26
C ARG A 537 14.28 -10.12 1.59
N LYS A 538 14.28 -11.34 2.12
CA LYS A 538 15.50 -12.10 2.45
C LYS A 538 16.37 -12.32 1.22
N MET A 539 15.77 -12.70 0.10
CA MET A 539 16.49 -12.91 -1.15
C MET A 539 17.10 -11.61 -1.68
N THR A 540 16.37 -10.49 -1.62
CA THR A 540 16.88 -9.17 -2.02
C THR A 540 18.04 -8.72 -1.14
N ILE A 541 17.95 -8.91 0.19
CA ILE A 541 19.04 -8.62 1.14
C ILE A 541 20.32 -9.39 0.76
N LEU A 542 20.21 -10.68 0.43
CA LEU A 542 21.35 -11.50 0.05
C LEU A 542 21.96 -11.11 -1.30
N LEU A 543 21.15 -10.56 -2.22
CA LEU A 543 21.60 -10.17 -3.56
C LEU A 543 22.14 -8.75 -3.63
N THR A 544 21.67 -7.84 -2.78
CA THR A 544 22.09 -6.43 -2.78
C THR A 544 23.64 -6.26 -2.66
N PRO A 545 24.39 -7.03 -1.85
CA PRO A 545 25.84 -6.88 -1.75
C PRO A 545 26.61 -7.26 -3.03
N PHE A 546 26.02 -7.98 -3.98
CA PHE A 546 26.66 -8.25 -5.28
C PHE A 546 26.69 -7.01 -6.17
N MET A 547 25.81 -6.02 -5.91
CA MET A 547 25.85 -4.74 -6.61
C MET A 547 27.09 -3.96 -6.18
N SER A 548 27.81 -3.43 -7.18
CA SER A 548 29.01 -2.64 -6.90
C SER A 548 28.62 -1.24 -6.47
N CYS A 549 28.75 -0.95 -5.18
CA CYS A 549 28.48 0.37 -4.61
C CYS A 549 29.69 1.31 -4.70
N THR A 550 29.49 2.59 -4.40
CA THR A 550 30.53 3.62 -4.43
C THR A 550 31.75 3.32 -3.57
N ALA A 551 31.56 2.65 -2.42
CA ALA A 551 32.67 2.25 -1.55
C ALA A 551 33.64 1.22 -2.18
N LYS A 552 33.20 0.47 -3.19
CA LYS A 552 34.05 -0.46 -3.94
C LYS A 552 34.89 0.22 -5.03
N LEU A 553 34.47 1.41 -5.48
CA LEU A 553 35.17 2.15 -6.56
C LEU A 553 36.65 2.43 -6.25
N PRO A 554 37.01 2.98 -5.07
CA PRO A 554 38.43 3.22 -4.74
C PRO A 554 39.26 1.94 -4.74
N ILE A 555 38.68 0.84 -4.26
CA ILE A 555 39.35 -0.48 -4.24
C ILE A 555 39.59 -0.95 -5.67
N TYR A 556 38.59 -0.86 -6.56
CA TYR A 556 38.74 -1.23 -7.96
C TYR A 556 39.76 -0.33 -8.68
N ALA A 557 39.73 0.99 -8.40
CA ALA A 557 40.69 1.94 -8.96
C ALA A 557 42.12 1.62 -8.56
N PHE A 558 42.34 1.32 -7.28
CA PHE A 558 43.65 0.94 -6.75
C PHE A 558 44.19 -0.33 -7.42
N PHE A 559 43.39 -1.40 -7.46
CA PHE A 559 43.79 -2.65 -8.10
C PHE A 559 44.01 -2.49 -9.63
N THR A 560 43.13 -1.75 -10.31
CA THR A 560 43.28 -1.54 -11.76
C THR A 560 44.50 -0.68 -12.09
N ALA A 561 44.81 0.32 -11.28
CA ALA A 561 46.03 1.13 -11.46
C ALA A 561 47.28 0.31 -11.22
N ALA A 562 47.31 -0.56 -10.21
CA ALA A 562 48.44 -1.39 -9.86
C ALA A 562 48.72 -2.49 -10.90
N PHE A 563 47.70 -3.21 -11.36
CA PHE A 563 47.87 -4.40 -12.20
C PHE A 563 47.56 -4.18 -13.67
N PHE A 564 46.76 -3.18 -14.04
CA PHE A 564 46.28 -2.94 -15.40
C PHE A 564 46.39 -1.47 -15.85
N PRO A 565 47.57 -0.79 -15.76
CA PRO A 565 47.68 0.64 -15.96
C PRO A 565 47.22 1.12 -17.36
N LYS A 566 47.35 0.26 -18.41
CA LYS A 566 46.94 0.60 -19.78
C LYS A 566 45.46 0.30 -20.10
N ARG A 567 44.76 -0.52 -19.29
CA ARG A 567 43.37 -0.98 -19.52
C ARG A 567 42.48 -0.85 -18.29
N GLY A 568 42.83 0.00 -17.34
CA GLY A 568 42.13 0.15 -16.06
C GLY A 568 40.63 0.36 -16.19
N ALA A 569 40.20 1.23 -17.10
CA ALA A 569 38.78 1.50 -17.33
C ALA A 569 38.01 0.26 -17.82
N LEU A 570 38.58 -0.53 -18.75
CA LEU A 570 37.94 -1.76 -19.23
C LEU A 570 37.82 -2.82 -18.12
N VAL A 571 38.88 -2.96 -17.32
CA VAL A 571 38.87 -3.91 -16.19
C VAL A 571 37.86 -3.47 -15.12
N MET A 572 37.76 -2.17 -14.85
CA MET A 572 36.79 -1.64 -13.90
C MET A 572 35.34 -1.92 -14.36
N ILE A 573 35.01 -1.67 -15.64
CA ILE A 573 33.72 -2.03 -16.23
C ILE A 573 33.49 -3.55 -16.13
N GLY A 574 34.51 -4.34 -16.42
CA GLY A 574 34.46 -5.80 -16.31
C GLY A 574 34.12 -6.28 -14.90
N LEU A 575 34.70 -5.67 -13.86
CA LEU A 575 34.38 -5.99 -12.45
C LEU A 575 32.95 -5.63 -12.09
N TYR A 576 32.41 -4.51 -12.59
CA TYR A 576 30.99 -4.16 -12.39
C TYR A 576 30.07 -5.18 -13.04
N VAL A 577 30.32 -5.52 -14.30
CA VAL A 577 29.52 -6.53 -15.03
C VAL A 577 29.64 -7.89 -14.35
N PHE A 578 30.85 -8.26 -13.92
CA PHE A 578 31.06 -9.50 -13.18
C PHE A 578 30.24 -9.56 -11.90
N GLY A 579 30.17 -8.47 -11.12
CA GLY A 579 29.33 -8.39 -9.92
C GLY A 579 27.85 -8.63 -10.23
N ILE A 580 27.33 -8.01 -11.30
CA ILE A 580 25.94 -8.20 -11.74
C ILE A 580 25.69 -9.64 -12.18
N VAL A 581 26.59 -10.21 -12.99
CA VAL A 581 26.47 -11.60 -13.46
C VAL A 581 26.48 -12.59 -12.29
N MET A 582 27.38 -12.39 -11.32
CA MET A 582 27.42 -13.21 -10.11
C MET A 582 26.13 -13.06 -9.28
N GLY A 583 25.58 -11.86 -9.14
CA GLY A 583 24.29 -11.62 -8.51
C GLY A 583 23.15 -12.38 -9.18
N ILE A 584 23.08 -12.35 -10.52
CA ILE A 584 22.10 -13.11 -11.31
C ILE A 584 22.27 -14.63 -11.10
N LEU A 585 23.48 -15.12 -11.13
CA LEU A 585 23.79 -16.54 -10.95
C LEU A 585 23.40 -17.01 -9.55
N MET A 586 23.74 -16.23 -8.52
CA MET A 586 23.35 -16.52 -7.14
C MET A 586 21.82 -16.44 -6.95
N ALA A 587 21.12 -15.50 -7.60
CA ALA A 587 19.67 -15.44 -7.58
C ALA A 587 19.05 -16.73 -8.13
N LEU A 588 19.57 -17.27 -9.24
CA LEU A 588 19.09 -18.53 -9.82
C LEU A 588 19.38 -19.74 -8.91
N ILE A 589 20.52 -19.74 -8.23
CA ILE A 589 20.88 -20.79 -7.25
C ILE A 589 19.92 -20.70 -6.05
N PHE A 590 19.74 -19.54 -5.46
CA PHE A 590 18.86 -19.32 -4.31
C PHE A 590 17.41 -19.66 -4.62
N LYS A 591 16.90 -19.31 -5.81
CA LYS A 591 15.57 -19.70 -6.26
C LYS A 591 15.35 -21.21 -6.25
N LYS A 592 16.38 -22.00 -6.62
CA LYS A 592 16.28 -23.47 -6.69
C LYS A 592 16.55 -24.16 -5.35
N THR A 593 17.27 -23.53 -4.45
CA THR A 593 17.74 -24.15 -3.19
C THR A 593 16.99 -23.62 -1.97
N ALA A 594 17.31 -22.42 -1.52
CA ALA A 594 16.84 -21.85 -0.25
C ALA A 594 15.44 -21.19 -0.34
N PHE A 595 15.11 -20.61 -1.49
CA PHE A 595 13.87 -19.84 -1.67
C PHE A 595 12.96 -20.46 -2.74
N LYS A 596 12.53 -21.70 -2.47
CA LYS A 596 11.58 -22.40 -3.34
C LYS A 596 10.22 -21.70 -3.30
N GLY A 597 9.49 -21.69 -4.42
CA GLY A 597 8.17 -21.08 -4.58
C GLY A 597 8.16 -19.96 -5.63
N GLU A 598 6.97 -19.49 -5.97
CA GLU A 598 6.78 -18.38 -6.91
C GLU A 598 6.95 -17.02 -6.18
N ALA A 599 7.43 -16.01 -6.91
CA ALA A 599 7.44 -14.62 -6.43
C ALA A 599 6.00 -14.16 -6.17
N VAL A 600 5.80 -13.37 -5.10
CA VAL A 600 4.50 -12.81 -4.77
C VAL A 600 3.86 -12.17 -6.02
N PRO A 601 2.57 -12.40 -6.26
CA PRO A 601 1.86 -11.78 -7.36
C PRO A 601 2.06 -10.26 -7.34
N PHE A 602 2.33 -9.71 -8.53
CA PHE A 602 2.48 -8.28 -8.69
C PHE A 602 1.09 -7.71 -8.98
N VAL A 603 0.48 -7.16 -7.98
CA VAL A 603 -0.72 -6.33 -8.10
C VAL A 603 -0.30 -4.94 -7.66
N MET A 604 -0.43 -3.96 -8.54
CA MET A 604 -0.07 -2.58 -8.30
C MET A 604 -1.13 -1.67 -8.89
N GLU A 605 -1.36 -0.63 -8.18
CA GLU A 605 -2.26 0.45 -8.51
C GLU A 605 -1.52 1.67 -9.00
#